data_8fb6e20acaf31ffc9cbab860439e3726
#
_entry.id   8fb6e20acaf31ffc9cbab860439e3726
#
_cell.length_a   1.000
_cell.length_b   1.000
_cell.length_c   1.000
_cell.angle_alpha   90.00
_cell.angle_beta   90.00
_cell.angle_gamma   90.00
#
_symmetry.space_group_name_H-M   'P 1'
#
loop_
_entity.id
_entity.type
_entity.pdbx_description
1 polymer ?
#
loop_
_entity_poly.entity_id
_entity_poly.type
_entity_poly.pdbx_seq_one_letter_code
_entity_poly.pdbx_strand_id
1 'polypeptide(L)'
;VVTDEEVAVIVGQGNRHSDAHRTEQIAMGDELIAKSKEIQALGAFDSADRSKALDLLGFTKQLVFATHSLRMPFSPSSKLEPRLRYGATRAHNRHMADFCKTDSRMIGVAAIPLDEPELALAELDWVLAQGLGAVWVPHRAPLGRSPGHVDFEHFWARLAEARVPFLMHVGGAPLQLAQAWGNNGRAPVKDWLGGGENVRTKDAALQHQVPEAFISMMVLDGVLDRHPNLRGAAIELGAGWVPEMLRRLDWVARTWGRNDANLQVQTRSPTQQIVEQMAFTP
;
A
#
# COMPACT_ATOMS: atom_id res chain seq x y z
N VAL A 1 -6.64 -16.54 3.12
CA VAL A 1 -7.49 -17.67 2.74
C VAL A 1 -8.61 -17.12 1.89
N VAL A 2 -8.69 -17.56 0.65
CA VAL A 2 -9.73 -17.17 -0.32
C VAL A 2 -10.97 -18.01 0.04
N THR A 3 -12.14 -17.41 0.04
CA THR A 3 -13.40 -18.16 0.25
C THR A 3 -13.76 -18.96 -0.99
N ASP A 4 -14.61 -19.99 -0.83
CA ASP A 4 -15.09 -20.79 -1.97
C ASP A 4 -15.85 -19.92 -2.99
N GLU A 5 -16.53 -18.87 -2.54
CA GLU A 5 -17.20 -17.90 -3.41
C GLU A 5 -16.22 -17.06 -4.22
N GLU A 6 -15.13 -16.61 -3.60
CA GLU A 6 -14.05 -15.89 -4.29
C GLU A 6 -13.33 -16.80 -5.29
N VAL A 7 -13.10 -18.07 -4.93
CA VAL A 7 -12.56 -19.07 -5.87
C VAL A 7 -13.51 -19.30 -7.04
N ALA A 8 -14.82 -19.43 -6.79
CA ALA A 8 -15.81 -19.61 -7.84
C ALA A 8 -15.87 -18.41 -8.81
N VAL A 9 -15.74 -17.18 -8.30
CA VAL A 9 -15.65 -15.98 -9.13
C VAL A 9 -14.38 -15.99 -9.98
N ILE A 10 -13.23 -16.32 -9.40
CA ILE A 10 -11.94 -16.39 -10.13
C ILE A 10 -11.99 -17.49 -11.21
N VAL A 11 -12.45 -18.68 -10.86
CA VAL A 11 -12.56 -19.82 -11.80
C VAL A 11 -13.61 -19.55 -12.88
N GLY A 12 -14.77 -18.96 -12.52
CA GLY A 12 -15.82 -18.61 -13.48
C GLY A 12 -15.39 -17.54 -14.49
N GLN A 13 -14.31 -16.81 -14.22
CA GLN A 13 -13.73 -15.82 -15.11
C GLN A 13 -12.55 -16.35 -15.93
N GLY A 14 -12.18 -17.62 -15.78
CA GLY A 14 -11.04 -18.24 -16.45
C GLY A 14 -11.04 -18.13 -17.98
N ASN A 15 -12.21 -18.00 -18.62
CA ASN A 15 -12.31 -17.75 -20.06
C ASN A 15 -11.86 -16.34 -20.49
N ARG A 16 -11.71 -15.41 -19.55
CA ARG A 16 -11.26 -14.04 -19.84
C ARG A 16 -9.76 -13.94 -20.10
N HIS A 17 -9.01 -15.01 -19.81
CA HIS A 17 -7.59 -15.12 -20.12
C HIS A 17 -7.32 -16.05 -21.29
N SER A 18 -8.36 -16.36 -22.10
CA SER A 18 -8.21 -17.12 -23.34
C SER A 18 -7.39 -16.35 -24.38
N ASP A 19 -6.83 -17.06 -25.36
CA ASP A 19 -6.10 -16.44 -26.48
C ASP A 19 -6.96 -15.43 -27.24
N ALA A 20 -8.28 -15.68 -27.35
CA ALA A 20 -9.23 -14.73 -27.93
C ALA A 20 -9.29 -13.43 -27.14
N HIS A 21 -9.39 -13.50 -25.80
CA HIS A 21 -9.39 -12.32 -24.93
C HIS A 21 -8.06 -11.57 -25.00
N ARG A 22 -6.92 -12.26 -25.00
CA ARG A 22 -5.60 -11.66 -25.20
C ARG A 22 -5.49 -10.91 -26.52
N THR A 23 -5.98 -11.52 -27.60
CA THR A 23 -5.98 -10.91 -28.93
C THR A 23 -6.84 -9.65 -28.96
N GLU A 24 -8.02 -9.67 -28.34
CA GLU A 24 -8.90 -8.51 -28.20
C GLU A 24 -8.23 -7.39 -27.41
N GLN A 25 -7.62 -7.70 -26.27
CA GLN A 25 -6.90 -6.73 -25.44
C GLN A 25 -5.74 -6.06 -26.19
N ILE A 26 -4.95 -6.83 -26.91
CA ILE A 26 -3.84 -6.30 -27.72
C ILE A 26 -4.36 -5.41 -28.86
N ALA A 27 -5.49 -5.77 -29.47
CA ALA A 27 -6.10 -4.98 -30.53
C ALA A 27 -6.69 -3.63 -30.05
N MET A 28 -6.95 -3.48 -28.76
CA MET A 28 -7.43 -2.20 -28.20
C MET A 28 -6.39 -1.08 -28.30
N GLY A 29 -5.08 -1.41 -28.31
CA GLY A 29 -4.04 -0.40 -28.39
C GLY A 29 -4.22 0.69 -27.30
N ASP A 30 -4.32 1.95 -27.72
CA ASP A 30 -4.46 3.11 -26.82
C ASP A 30 -5.75 3.09 -25.97
N GLU A 31 -6.77 2.32 -26.36
CA GLU A 31 -8.00 2.18 -25.58
C GLU A 31 -7.88 1.20 -24.41
N LEU A 32 -6.77 0.47 -24.32
CA LEU A 32 -6.54 -0.58 -23.32
C LEU A 32 -6.76 -0.05 -21.89
N ILE A 33 -6.25 1.14 -21.58
CA ILE A 33 -6.39 1.77 -20.25
C ILE A 33 -7.86 2.04 -19.91
N ALA A 34 -8.63 2.51 -20.89
CA ALA A 34 -10.01 2.92 -20.67
C ALA A 34 -10.99 1.76 -20.58
N LYS A 35 -10.72 0.68 -21.35
CA LYS A 35 -11.69 -0.40 -21.57
C LYS A 35 -11.36 -1.68 -20.81
N SER A 36 -10.12 -1.88 -20.35
CA SER A 36 -9.69 -3.11 -19.71
C SER A 36 -9.16 -2.84 -18.31
N LYS A 37 -9.94 -3.23 -17.30
CA LYS A 37 -9.64 -2.97 -15.89
C LYS A 37 -9.68 -4.25 -15.06
N GLU A 38 -9.01 -4.21 -13.91
CA GLU A 38 -8.99 -5.26 -12.89
C GLU A 38 -8.54 -6.62 -13.44
N ILE A 39 -9.31 -7.65 -13.13
CA ILE A 39 -9.07 -9.03 -13.57
C ILE A 39 -9.19 -9.24 -15.07
N GLN A 40 -9.75 -8.27 -15.79
CA GLN A 40 -9.88 -8.32 -17.25
C GLN A 40 -8.69 -7.67 -17.96
N ALA A 41 -7.84 -6.95 -17.22
CA ALA A 41 -6.71 -6.26 -17.81
C ALA A 41 -5.66 -7.25 -18.37
N LEU A 42 -5.10 -6.91 -19.53
CA LEU A 42 -4.00 -7.68 -20.12
C LEU A 42 -2.85 -7.78 -19.11
N GLY A 43 -2.42 -9.01 -18.82
CA GLY A 43 -1.37 -9.26 -17.85
C GLY A 43 -1.77 -9.06 -16.39
N ALA A 44 -3.08 -9.14 -16.06
CA ALA A 44 -3.50 -9.14 -14.64
C ALA A 44 -2.97 -10.35 -13.87
N PHE A 45 -2.86 -11.51 -14.53
CA PHE A 45 -2.41 -12.77 -13.93
C PHE A 45 -1.25 -13.45 -14.67
N ASP A 46 -1.00 -13.07 -15.91
CA ASP A 46 0.08 -13.63 -16.74
C ASP A 46 1.19 -12.59 -16.92
N SER A 47 2.38 -12.93 -16.44
CA SER A 47 3.52 -12.01 -16.46
C SER A 47 4.05 -11.74 -17.88
N ALA A 48 3.93 -12.69 -18.81
CA ALA A 48 4.33 -12.48 -20.19
C ALA A 48 3.37 -11.52 -20.92
N ASP A 49 2.08 -11.59 -20.61
CA ASP A 49 1.10 -10.63 -21.10
C ASP A 49 1.27 -9.26 -20.46
N ARG A 50 1.74 -9.19 -19.20
CA ARG A 50 2.07 -7.91 -18.54
C ARG A 50 3.20 -7.19 -19.26
N SER A 51 4.22 -7.89 -19.75
CA SER A 51 5.28 -7.28 -20.56
C SER A 51 4.73 -6.64 -21.85
N LYS A 52 3.79 -7.29 -22.52
CA LYS A 52 3.09 -6.71 -23.68
C LYS A 52 2.24 -5.49 -23.31
N ALA A 53 1.55 -5.54 -22.15
CA ALA A 53 0.79 -4.40 -21.66
C ALA A 53 1.70 -3.20 -21.39
N LEU A 54 2.90 -3.40 -20.81
CA LEU A 54 3.88 -2.34 -20.62
C LEU A 54 4.35 -1.72 -21.94
N ASP A 55 4.54 -2.53 -22.98
CA ASP A 55 4.89 -2.04 -24.31
C ASP A 55 3.78 -1.16 -24.90
N LEU A 56 2.53 -1.65 -24.85
CA LEU A 56 1.36 -0.92 -25.35
C LEU A 56 1.11 0.39 -24.58
N LEU A 57 1.37 0.41 -23.27
CA LEU A 57 1.19 1.59 -22.42
C LEU A 57 2.40 2.53 -22.44
N GLY A 58 3.52 2.13 -23.06
CA GLY A 58 4.75 2.92 -23.12
C GLY A 58 5.46 3.09 -21.78
N PHE A 59 5.25 2.17 -20.82
CA PHE A 59 5.89 2.25 -19.51
C PHE A 59 7.32 1.70 -19.52
N THR A 60 8.24 2.51 -19.01
CA THR A 60 9.63 2.12 -18.81
C THR A 60 9.83 1.36 -17.49
N LYS A 61 8.98 1.60 -16.49
CA LYS A 61 8.94 0.89 -15.19
C LYS A 61 7.55 0.94 -14.60
N GLN A 62 7.19 -0.08 -13.83
CA GLN A 62 5.91 -0.18 -13.13
C GLN A 62 6.10 -0.80 -11.75
N LEU A 63 5.53 -0.17 -10.72
CA LEU A 63 5.30 -0.82 -9.43
C LEU A 63 4.10 -1.75 -9.56
N VAL A 64 4.27 -3.02 -9.23
CA VAL A 64 3.21 -4.03 -9.33
C VAL A 64 2.66 -4.32 -7.94
N PHE A 65 1.40 -3.94 -7.73
CA PHE A 65 0.67 -4.14 -6.47
C PHE A 65 -0.28 -5.33 -6.53
N ALA A 66 -0.60 -5.87 -5.35
CA ALA A 66 -1.71 -6.80 -5.20
C ALA A 66 -3.05 -6.08 -5.30
N THR A 67 -4.05 -6.72 -5.92
CA THR A 67 -5.42 -6.16 -5.99
C THR A 67 -6.34 -6.78 -4.94
N HIS A 68 -6.48 -8.09 -4.91
CA HIS A 68 -7.50 -8.76 -4.08
C HIS A 68 -6.93 -9.53 -2.88
N SER A 69 -5.71 -10.04 -2.98
CA SER A 69 -5.15 -11.00 -2.01
C SER A 69 -4.83 -10.41 -0.63
N LEU A 70 -4.84 -9.09 -0.47
CA LEU A 70 -4.42 -8.43 0.77
C LEU A 70 -5.56 -8.00 1.70
N ARG A 71 -6.82 -8.19 1.31
CA ARG A 71 -7.96 -7.86 2.19
C ARG A 71 -7.83 -8.51 3.55
N MET A 72 -7.59 -9.82 3.61
CA MET A 72 -7.50 -10.55 4.86
C MET A 72 -6.20 -10.28 5.63
N PRO A 73 -5.00 -10.35 5.03
CA PRO A 73 -3.76 -10.02 5.71
C PRO A 73 -3.72 -8.62 6.31
N PHE A 74 -4.28 -7.62 5.62
CA PHE A 74 -4.24 -6.23 6.07
C PHE A 74 -5.42 -5.81 6.93
N SER A 75 -6.51 -6.58 6.97
CA SER A 75 -7.70 -6.20 7.73
C SER A 75 -7.42 -6.18 9.24
N PRO A 76 -7.72 -5.06 9.93
CA PRO A 76 -7.61 -4.99 11.38
C PRO A 76 -8.64 -5.87 12.10
N SER A 77 -9.75 -6.21 11.43
CA SER A 77 -10.78 -7.10 11.96
C SER A 77 -10.57 -8.56 11.59
N SER A 78 -9.48 -8.89 10.90
CA SER A 78 -9.15 -10.28 10.58
C SER A 78 -8.95 -11.09 11.85
N LYS A 79 -9.74 -12.17 11.98
CA LYS A 79 -9.61 -13.15 13.07
C LYS A 79 -8.59 -14.25 12.76
N LEU A 80 -7.82 -14.10 11.68
CA LEU A 80 -6.78 -15.05 11.34
C LEU A 80 -5.70 -15.06 12.41
N GLU A 81 -5.30 -16.25 12.81
CA GLU A 81 -4.09 -16.41 13.62
C GLU A 81 -2.87 -15.79 12.91
N PRO A 82 -1.92 -15.21 13.66
CA PRO A 82 -0.75 -14.57 13.08
C PRO A 82 -0.02 -15.44 12.06
N ARG A 83 0.17 -16.73 12.33
CA ARG A 83 0.82 -17.66 11.40
C ARG A 83 0.07 -17.81 10.07
N LEU A 84 -1.26 -17.84 10.10
CA LEU A 84 -2.06 -17.93 8.87
C LEU A 84 -2.03 -16.61 8.10
N ARG A 85 -2.09 -15.48 8.82
CA ARG A 85 -1.98 -14.14 8.21
C ARG A 85 -0.65 -13.99 7.47
N TYR A 86 0.46 -14.29 8.13
CA TYR A 86 1.79 -14.20 7.51
C TYR A 86 2.05 -15.32 6.50
N GLY A 87 1.41 -16.48 6.65
CA GLY A 87 1.41 -17.53 5.63
C GLY A 87 0.75 -17.09 4.31
N ALA A 88 -0.40 -16.42 4.41
CA ALA A 88 -1.08 -15.83 3.24
C ALA A 88 -0.24 -14.70 2.61
N THR A 89 0.35 -13.84 3.45
CA THR A 89 1.29 -12.80 3.02
C THR A 89 2.48 -13.39 2.26
N ARG A 90 3.11 -14.45 2.80
CA ARG A 90 4.23 -15.14 2.18
C ARG A 90 3.84 -15.76 0.84
N ALA A 91 2.66 -16.38 0.74
CA ALA A 91 2.16 -16.94 -0.51
C ALA A 91 2.01 -15.85 -1.59
N HIS A 92 1.45 -14.69 -1.21
CA HIS A 92 1.36 -13.54 -2.10
C HIS A 92 2.74 -13.03 -2.53
N ASN A 93 3.65 -12.82 -1.59
CA ASN A 93 4.99 -12.27 -1.88
C ASN A 93 5.81 -13.21 -2.77
N ARG A 94 5.66 -14.55 -2.62
CA ARG A 94 6.25 -15.53 -3.54
C ARG A 94 5.71 -15.37 -4.96
N HIS A 95 4.40 -15.29 -5.09
CA HIS A 95 3.78 -15.07 -6.40
C HIS A 95 4.26 -13.76 -7.02
N MET A 96 4.31 -12.68 -6.27
CA MET A 96 4.80 -11.38 -6.73
C MET A 96 6.25 -11.45 -7.20
N ALA A 97 7.12 -12.13 -6.45
CA ALA A 97 8.51 -12.32 -6.84
C ALA A 97 8.63 -13.11 -8.16
N ASP A 98 7.86 -14.19 -8.30
CA ASP A 98 7.87 -15.01 -9.52
C ASP A 98 7.27 -14.27 -10.72
N PHE A 99 6.18 -13.54 -10.52
CA PHE A 99 5.53 -12.73 -11.54
C PHE A 99 6.47 -11.66 -12.11
N CYS A 100 7.16 -10.92 -11.26
CA CYS A 100 7.99 -9.80 -11.67
C CYS A 100 9.36 -10.20 -12.25
N LYS A 101 9.79 -11.47 -12.11
CA LYS A 101 11.06 -11.94 -12.68
C LYS A 101 11.09 -11.94 -14.21
N THR A 102 9.96 -11.96 -14.87
CA THR A 102 9.87 -12.09 -16.34
C THR A 102 10.27 -10.83 -17.09
N ASP A 103 10.17 -9.66 -16.44
CA ASP A 103 10.51 -8.38 -17.07
C ASP A 103 11.08 -7.41 -16.03
N SER A 104 12.28 -6.91 -16.25
CA SER A 104 12.99 -6.00 -15.34
C SER A 104 12.32 -4.62 -15.16
N ARG A 105 11.33 -4.31 -15.98
CA ARG A 105 10.48 -3.11 -15.81
C ARG A 105 9.46 -3.29 -14.69
N MET A 106 9.12 -4.52 -14.33
CA MET A 106 8.20 -4.83 -13.24
C MET A 106 8.94 -4.81 -11.91
N ILE A 107 8.59 -3.88 -11.06
CA ILE A 107 9.09 -3.76 -9.68
C ILE A 107 8.03 -4.33 -8.75
N GLY A 108 8.26 -5.54 -8.25
CA GLY A 108 7.33 -6.21 -7.36
C GLY A 108 7.22 -5.51 -6.00
N VAL A 109 6.01 -5.23 -5.58
CA VAL A 109 5.70 -4.66 -4.27
C VAL A 109 5.27 -5.79 -3.35
N ALA A 110 6.11 -6.08 -2.35
CA ALA A 110 5.74 -7.03 -1.30
C ALA A 110 4.69 -6.42 -0.36
N ALA A 111 3.90 -7.26 0.28
CA ALA A 111 2.97 -6.84 1.30
C ALA A 111 3.42 -7.38 2.66
N ILE A 112 3.51 -6.53 3.69
CA ILE A 112 3.91 -6.95 5.04
C ILE A 112 2.99 -6.31 6.08
N PRO A 113 2.11 -7.09 6.76
CA PRO A 113 1.41 -6.62 7.95
C PRO A 113 2.41 -6.28 9.08
N LEU A 114 2.09 -5.27 9.88
CA LEU A 114 2.95 -4.84 11.00
C LEU A 114 2.42 -5.31 12.37
N ASP A 115 1.43 -6.19 12.39
CA ASP A 115 0.76 -6.56 13.65
C ASP A 115 1.68 -7.37 14.60
N GLU A 116 2.56 -8.18 14.04
CA GLU A 116 3.54 -9.00 14.79
C GLU A 116 4.96 -8.63 14.35
N PRO A 117 5.70 -7.84 15.14
CA PRO A 117 7.01 -7.28 14.74
C PRO A 117 8.04 -8.33 14.30
N GLU A 118 8.14 -9.45 15.02
CA GLU A 118 9.10 -10.52 14.69
C GLU A 118 8.74 -11.21 13.36
N LEU A 119 7.45 -11.49 13.13
CA LEU A 119 6.99 -12.09 11.87
C LEU A 119 7.12 -11.09 10.71
N ALA A 120 6.89 -9.81 10.95
CA ALA A 120 7.08 -8.77 9.96
C ALA A 120 8.55 -8.65 9.53
N LEU A 121 9.48 -8.69 10.49
CA LEU A 121 10.91 -8.65 10.21
C LEU A 121 11.37 -9.91 9.46
N ALA A 122 10.94 -11.09 9.87
CA ALA A 122 11.26 -12.34 9.20
C ALA A 122 10.71 -12.40 7.76
N GLU A 123 9.53 -11.81 7.52
CA GLU A 123 8.98 -11.69 6.17
C GLU A 123 9.77 -10.67 5.34
N LEU A 124 10.18 -9.55 5.95
CA LEU A 124 11.00 -8.53 5.28
C LEU A 124 12.33 -9.12 4.83
N ASP A 125 13.04 -9.86 5.67
CA ASP A 125 14.31 -10.49 5.29
C ASP A 125 14.14 -11.43 4.10
N TRP A 126 13.06 -12.21 4.07
CA TRP A 126 12.76 -13.06 2.93
C TRP A 126 12.46 -12.25 1.66
N VAL A 127 11.66 -11.18 1.77
CA VAL A 127 11.30 -10.26 0.67
C VAL A 127 12.55 -9.64 0.05
N LEU A 128 13.46 -9.15 0.89
CA LEU A 128 14.72 -8.56 0.45
C LEU A 128 15.62 -9.59 -0.25
N ALA A 129 15.67 -10.82 0.26
CA ALA A 129 16.42 -11.91 -0.37
C ALA A 129 15.87 -12.31 -1.74
N GLN A 130 14.57 -12.07 -2.02
CA GLN A 130 13.96 -12.30 -3.34
C GLN A 130 14.13 -11.13 -4.30
N GLY A 131 14.65 -9.98 -3.85
CA GLY A 131 14.88 -8.81 -4.69
C GLY A 131 13.60 -8.01 -5.01
N LEU A 132 12.55 -8.11 -4.18
CA LEU A 132 11.38 -7.27 -4.31
C LEU A 132 11.76 -5.80 -4.03
N GLY A 133 11.26 -4.87 -4.85
CA GLY A 133 11.78 -3.51 -4.89
C GLY A 133 11.06 -2.50 -4.00
N ALA A 134 9.97 -2.89 -3.36
CA ALA A 134 9.23 -2.05 -2.40
C ALA A 134 8.40 -2.92 -1.45
N VAL A 135 8.01 -2.34 -0.30
CA VAL A 135 7.18 -3.01 0.71
C VAL A 135 5.94 -2.18 1.00
N TRP A 136 4.77 -2.70 0.68
CA TRP A 136 3.49 -2.13 1.08
C TRP A 136 3.16 -2.51 2.52
N VAL A 137 2.99 -1.50 3.38
CA VAL A 137 2.57 -1.66 4.77
C VAL A 137 1.17 -1.08 4.98
N PRO A 138 0.33 -1.70 5.83
CA PRO A 138 -0.95 -1.10 6.19
C PRO A 138 -0.70 0.17 7.02
N HIS A 139 -1.20 1.31 6.52
CA HIS A 139 -1.02 2.63 7.16
C HIS A 139 -2.04 2.87 8.27
N ARG A 140 -2.07 1.98 9.25
CA ARG A 140 -2.87 2.04 10.47
C ARG A 140 -2.00 1.73 11.69
N ALA A 141 -2.51 2.03 12.88
CA ALA A 141 -1.83 1.63 14.12
C ALA A 141 -1.74 0.09 14.22
N PRO A 142 -0.53 -0.50 14.28
CA PRO A 142 -0.36 -1.94 14.38
C PRO A 142 -0.75 -2.45 15.77
N LEU A 143 -1.85 -3.18 15.90
CA LEU A 143 -2.32 -3.81 17.16
C LEU A 143 -2.07 -2.97 18.43
N GLY A 144 -2.58 -1.72 18.45
CA GLY A 144 -2.47 -0.83 19.61
C GLY A 144 -1.09 -0.19 19.81
N ARG A 145 -0.18 -0.30 18.82
CA ARG A 145 1.12 0.37 18.83
C ARG A 145 1.16 1.52 17.82
N SER A 146 2.01 2.51 18.08
CA SER A 146 2.42 3.45 17.03
C SER A 146 3.27 2.73 15.98
N PRO A 147 3.27 3.14 14.71
CA PRO A 147 4.26 2.65 13.74
C PRO A 147 5.71 2.99 14.16
N GLY A 148 5.90 3.99 15.03
CA GLY A 148 7.19 4.34 15.62
C GLY A 148 7.52 3.59 16.92
N HIS A 149 6.72 2.59 17.34
CA HIS A 149 7.01 1.80 18.53
C HIS A 149 8.35 1.08 18.42
N VAL A 150 9.07 0.96 19.54
CA VAL A 150 10.41 0.37 19.60
C VAL A 150 10.50 -1.05 19.03
N ASP A 151 9.41 -1.82 19.08
CA ASP A 151 9.34 -3.16 18.50
C ASP A 151 9.54 -3.18 16.97
N PHE A 152 9.33 -2.04 16.30
CA PHE A 152 9.53 -1.90 14.83
C PHE A 152 10.88 -1.29 14.45
N GLU A 153 11.74 -0.96 15.41
CA GLU A 153 13.01 -0.31 15.13
C GLU A 153 13.86 -1.12 14.15
N HIS A 154 13.96 -2.44 14.35
CA HIS A 154 14.70 -3.32 13.46
C HIS A 154 14.07 -3.44 12.06
N PHE A 155 12.75 -3.35 11.97
CA PHE A 155 12.05 -3.37 10.68
C PHE A 155 12.39 -2.13 9.83
N TRP A 156 12.30 -0.95 10.44
CA TRP A 156 12.65 0.30 9.76
C TRP A 156 14.14 0.41 9.44
N ALA A 157 15.00 0.02 10.37
CA ALA A 157 16.44 -0.05 10.15
C ALA A 157 16.78 -0.94 8.94
N ARG A 158 16.15 -2.11 8.85
CA ARG A 158 16.39 -3.09 7.79
C ARG A 158 15.97 -2.58 6.41
N LEU A 159 14.84 -1.86 6.31
CA LEU A 159 14.43 -1.18 5.07
C LEU A 159 15.41 -0.07 4.68
N ALA A 160 15.86 0.72 5.65
CA ALA A 160 16.84 1.79 5.43
C ALA A 160 18.19 1.27 4.92
N GLU A 161 18.69 0.19 5.53
CA GLU A 161 19.92 -0.50 5.10
C GLU A 161 19.82 -1.04 3.68
N ALA A 162 18.71 -1.71 3.39
CA ALA A 162 18.44 -2.27 2.06
C ALA A 162 18.12 -1.20 1.00
N ARG A 163 17.84 0.04 1.42
CA ARG A 163 17.33 1.12 0.56
C ARG A 163 16.09 0.74 -0.23
N VAL A 164 15.23 -0.07 0.38
CA VAL A 164 13.94 -0.48 -0.16
C VAL A 164 12.85 0.38 0.49
N PRO A 165 12.03 1.11 -0.28
CA PRO A 165 11.02 2.00 0.27
C PRO A 165 9.85 1.22 0.87
N PHE A 166 9.26 1.77 1.94
CA PHE A 166 7.93 1.39 2.35
C PHE A 166 6.87 2.21 1.61
N LEU A 167 5.76 1.58 1.29
CA LEU A 167 4.66 2.21 0.57
C LEU A 167 3.38 2.12 1.38
N MET A 168 2.61 3.18 1.34
CA MET A 168 1.20 3.23 1.74
C MET A 168 0.39 3.37 0.46
N HIS A 169 -0.65 2.58 0.30
CA HIS A 169 -1.49 2.60 -0.90
C HIS A 169 -2.95 2.59 -0.50
N VAL A 170 -3.82 3.18 -1.29
CA VAL A 170 -5.27 3.13 -1.09
C VAL A 170 -5.70 1.67 -0.82
N GLY A 171 -6.63 1.46 0.09
CA GLY A 171 -7.02 0.11 0.51
C GLY A 171 -6.10 -0.57 1.55
N GLY A 172 -4.93 0.01 1.86
CA GLY A 172 -4.01 -0.52 2.89
C GLY A 172 -4.48 -0.29 4.33
N ALA A 173 -5.43 0.62 4.55
CA ALA A 173 -6.13 0.80 5.81
C ALA A 173 -7.56 1.25 5.57
N PRO A 174 -8.52 0.76 6.37
CA PRO A 174 -9.90 1.26 6.30
C PRO A 174 -9.94 2.70 6.83
N LEU A 175 -10.77 3.53 6.21
CA LEU A 175 -11.13 4.81 6.79
C LEU A 175 -11.96 4.56 8.05
N GLN A 176 -11.52 5.13 9.17
CA GLN A 176 -12.17 4.92 10.47
C GLN A 176 -13.24 6.00 10.76
N LEU A 177 -14.04 6.36 9.77
CA LEU A 177 -15.21 7.21 10.03
C LEU A 177 -16.26 6.42 10.81
N ALA A 178 -16.71 6.97 11.93
CA ALA A 178 -17.85 6.42 12.64
C ALA A 178 -19.03 6.28 11.69
N GLN A 179 -19.72 5.14 11.73
CA GLN A 179 -20.83 4.83 10.83
C GLN A 179 -21.92 5.92 10.83
N ALA A 180 -22.13 6.58 11.97
CA ALA A 180 -23.06 7.70 12.13
C ALA A 180 -22.84 8.84 11.13
N TRP A 181 -21.59 9.12 10.74
CA TRP A 181 -21.28 10.16 9.74
C TRP A 181 -21.82 9.83 8.33
N GLY A 182 -22.01 8.54 8.05
CA GLY A 182 -22.61 8.07 6.80
C GLY A 182 -24.14 8.21 6.78
N ASN A 183 -24.77 8.22 7.95
CA ASN A 183 -26.24 8.25 8.06
C ASN A 183 -26.77 9.69 7.92
N ASN A 184 -27.28 10.02 6.74
CA ASN A 184 -27.95 11.29 6.45
C ASN A 184 -29.49 11.11 6.28
N GLY A 185 -30.06 9.98 6.70
CA GLY A 185 -31.47 9.66 6.57
C GLY A 185 -31.95 9.36 5.15
N ARG A 186 -31.03 9.22 4.18
CA ARG A 186 -31.36 8.90 2.78
C ARG A 186 -30.87 7.50 2.42
N ALA A 187 -31.49 6.91 1.39
CA ALA A 187 -31.02 5.62 0.87
C ALA A 187 -29.55 5.72 0.39
N PRO A 188 -28.69 4.74 0.75
CA PRO A 188 -27.33 4.74 0.27
C PRO A 188 -27.27 4.51 -1.24
N VAL A 189 -26.34 5.15 -1.91
CA VAL A 189 -26.01 4.87 -3.31
C VAL A 189 -25.33 3.50 -3.37
N LYS A 190 -25.70 2.66 -4.31
CA LYS A 190 -25.21 1.27 -4.39
C LYS A 190 -23.93 1.11 -5.20
N ASP A 191 -23.72 1.97 -6.17
CA ASP A 191 -22.54 1.95 -7.03
C ASP A 191 -22.07 3.39 -7.27
N TRP A 192 -21.03 3.79 -6.54
CA TRP A 192 -20.58 5.18 -6.50
C TRP A 192 -19.78 5.61 -7.73
N LEU A 193 -19.00 4.69 -8.29
CA LEU A 193 -18.10 4.99 -9.41
C LEU A 193 -18.51 4.29 -10.70
N GLY A 194 -19.47 3.34 -10.63
CA GLY A 194 -19.78 2.43 -11.73
C GLY A 194 -18.63 1.40 -11.92
N GLY A 195 -18.98 0.12 -12.08
CA GLY A 195 -17.97 -0.92 -12.29
C GLY A 195 -17.50 -1.65 -11.03
N GLY A 196 -18.24 -1.53 -9.90
CA GLY A 196 -17.98 -2.30 -8.68
C GLY A 196 -17.03 -1.64 -7.67
N GLU A 197 -16.47 -0.51 -7.99
CA GLU A 197 -15.67 0.29 -7.06
C GLU A 197 -16.58 1.09 -6.12
N ASN A 198 -16.73 0.64 -4.89
CA ASN A 198 -17.64 1.23 -3.90
C ASN A 198 -16.93 2.14 -2.89
N VAL A 199 -16.12 3.08 -3.38
CA VAL A 199 -15.58 4.15 -2.52
C VAL A 199 -16.63 5.24 -2.37
N ARG A 200 -17.17 5.40 -1.15
CA ARG A 200 -18.15 6.45 -0.88
C ARG A 200 -17.48 7.83 -0.99
N THR A 201 -18.22 8.84 -1.49
CA THR A 201 -17.71 10.21 -1.59
C THR A 201 -17.17 10.77 -0.26
N LYS A 202 -17.79 10.41 0.86
CA LYS A 202 -17.31 10.82 2.20
C LYS A 202 -15.99 10.14 2.58
N ASP A 203 -15.80 8.89 2.21
CA ASP A 203 -14.56 8.17 2.44
C ASP A 203 -13.45 8.73 1.55
N ALA A 204 -13.72 8.96 0.27
CA ALA A 204 -12.78 9.57 -0.66
C ALA A 204 -12.31 10.97 -0.20
N ALA A 205 -13.24 11.79 0.31
CA ALA A 205 -12.93 13.13 0.82
C ALA A 205 -11.97 13.12 2.02
N LEU A 206 -11.95 12.05 2.81
CA LEU A 206 -11.21 11.95 4.08
C LEU A 206 -10.14 10.85 4.10
N GLN A 207 -9.97 10.12 2.99
CA GLN A 207 -9.02 8.99 2.92
C GLN A 207 -7.57 9.37 3.24
N HIS A 208 -7.19 10.64 3.03
CA HIS A 208 -5.86 11.15 3.33
C HIS A 208 -5.53 11.22 4.84
N GLN A 209 -6.55 11.24 5.71
CA GLN A 209 -6.34 11.41 7.16
C GLN A 209 -5.57 10.24 7.79
N VAL A 210 -5.76 9.03 7.29
CA VAL A 210 -5.11 7.84 7.85
C VAL A 210 -3.62 7.79 7.51
N PRO A 211 -3.18 7.94 6.23
CA PRO A 211 -1.76 8.04 5.92
C PRO A 211 -1.10 9.29 6.50
N GLU A 212 -1.82 10.42 6.60
CA GLU A 212 -1.33 11.61 7.28
C GLU A 212 -1.01 11.32 8.76
N ALA A 213 -1.92 10.63 9.47
CA ALA A 213 -1.67 10.21 10.84
C ALA A 213 -0.47 9.25 10.95
N PHE A 214 -0.36 8.28 10.05
CA PHE A 214 0.75 7.33 10.04
C PHE A 214 2.10 8.03 9.85
N ILE A 215 2.22 8.92 8.85
CA ILE A 215 3.44 9.70 8.59
C ILE A 215 3.75 10.61 9.78
N SER A 216 2.73 11.27 10.34
CA SER A 216 2.91 12.13 11.50
C SER A 216 3.52 11.37 12.68
N MET A 217 3.06 10.15 12.96
CA MET A 217 3.65 9.32 14.03
C MET A 217 5.09 8.90 13.68
N MET A 218 5.37 8.51 12.43
CA MET A 218 6.74 8.19 12.00
C MET A 218 7.72 9.35 12.24
N VAL A 219 7.26 10.58 12.04
CA VAL A 219 8.05 11.81 12.27
C VAL A 219 8.15 12.11 13.76
N LEU A 220 7.02 12.19 14.47
CA LEU A 220 7.00 12.61 15.87
C LEU A 220 7.68 11.59 16.80
N ASP A 221 7.59 10.29 16.48
CA ASP A 221 8.33 9.23 17.18
C ASP A 221 9.80 9.12 16.72
N GLY A 222 10.24 9.98 15.78
CA GLY A 222 11.63 10.11 15.35
C GLY A 222 12.16 8.99 14.44
N VAL A 223 11.29 8.17 13.85
CA VAL A 223 11.72 7.06 12.98
C VAL A 223 12.46 7.58 11.74
N LEU A 224 11.91 8.60 11.07
CA LEU A 224 12.55 9.17 9.89
C LEU A 224 13.86 9.88 10.24
N ASP A 225 13.95 10.50 11.41
CA ASP A 225 15.18 11.16 11.87
C ASP A 225 16.30 10.14 12.18
N ARG A 226 15.96 9.04 12.88
CA ARG A 226 16.93 7.98 13.19
C ARG A 226 17.38 7.20 11.95
N HIS A 227 16.55 7.11 10.93
CA HIS A 227 16.84 6.36 9.70
C HIS A 227 16.88 7.27 8.46
N PRO A 228 17.90 8.10 8.25
CA PRO A 228 17.94 9.09 7.17
C PRO A 228 17.94 8.46 5.75
N ASN A 229 18.27 7.17 5.64
CA ASN A 229 18.21 6.42 4.39
C ASN A 229 16.85 5.74 4.14
N LEU A 230 15.95 5.72 5.12
CA LEU A 230 14.61 5.18 4.94
C LEU A 230 13.85 6.06 3.94
N ARG A 231 13.18 5.42 3.00
CA ARG A 231 12.31 6.09 2.01
C ARG A 231 10.90 5.55 2.13
N GLY A 232 9.92 6.39 1.88
CA GLY A 232 8.52 6.00 1.85
C GLY A 232 7.73 6.73 0.78
N ALA A 233 6.54 6.21 0.46
CA ALA A 233 5.61 6.90 -0.43
C ALA A 233 4.15 6.65 -0.05
N ALA A 234 3.31 7.65 -0.33
CA ALA A 234 1.86 7.55 -0.29
C ALA A 234 1.34 7.51 -1.73
N ILE A 235 0.74 6.38 -2.12
CA ILE A 235 0.35 6.05 -3.49
C ILE A 235 -1.17 6.07 -3.60
N GLU A 236 -1.73 6.77 -4.58
CA GLU A 236 -3.18 6.95 -4.79
C GLU A 236 -3.92 7.52 -3.55
N LEU A 237 -3.26 8.39 -2.79
CA LEU A 237 -3.81 8.99 -1.57
C LEU A 237 -3.91 10.52 -1.67
N GLY A 238 -3.63 11.04 -2.86
CA GLY A 238 -3.57 12.47 -3.12
C GLY A 238 -2.34 13.14 -2.52
N ALA A 239 -2.03 14.35 -2.98
CA ALA A 239 -0.90 15.13 -2.48
C ALA A 239 -1.30 16.52 -1.98
N GLY A 240 -2.55 16.94 -2.20
CA GLY A 240 -3.03 18.27 -1.83
C GLY A 240 -3.02 18.57 -0.31
N TRP A 241 -3.04 17.55 0.53
CA TRP A 241 -3.00 17.66 1.98
C TRP A 241 -1.59 17.81 2.57
N VAL A 242 -0.56 17.48 1.80
CA VAL A 242 0.84 17.46 2.25
C VAL A 242 1.34 18.84 2.71
N PRO A 243 1.14 19.94 1.97
CA PRO A 243 1.64 21.25 2.43
C PRO A 243 1.08 21.68 3.79
N GLU A 244 -0.17 21.32 4.09
CA GLU A 244 -0.78 21.62 5.38
C GLU A 244 -0.24 20.74 6.50
N MET A 245 -0.04 19.45 6.24
CA MET A 245 0.61 18.53 7.17
C MET A 245 2.00 19.04 7.57
N LEU A 246 2.83 19.46 6.60
CA LEU A 246 4.18 19.99 6.87
C LEU A 246 4.12 21.21 7.82
N ARG A 247 3.27 22.19 7.50
CA ARG A 247 3.12 23.39 8.36
C ARG A 247 2.69 23.04 9.76
N ARG A 248 1.75 22.12 9.89
CA ARG A 248 1.20 21.68 11.18
C ARG A 248 2.23 20.95 12.02
N LEU A 249 2.98 20.02 11.41
CA LEU A 249 4.02 19.28 12.12
C LEU A 249 5.16 20.20 12.59
N ASP A 250 5.62 21.13 11.76
CA ASP A 250 6.62 22.10 12.16
C ASP A 250 6.12 23.02 13.29
N TRP A 251 4.85 23.42 13.23
CA TRP A 251 4.25 24.23 14.30
C TRP A 251 4.15 23.44 15.62
N VAL A 252 3.71 22.18 15.56
CA VAL A 252 3.65 21.28 16.72
C VAL A 252 5.03 21.09 17.33
N ALA A 253 6.03 20.78 16.53
CA ALA A 253 7.41 20.60 17.00
C ALA A 253 7.96 21.85 17.70
N ARG A 254 7.71 23.04 17.16
CA ARG A 254 8.14 24.31 17.78
C ARG A 254 7.38 24.63 19.07
N THR A 255 6.09 24.34 19.13
CA THR A 255 5.23 24.75 20.24
C THR A 255 5.35 23.82 21.44
N TRP A 256 5.33 22.50 21.19
CA TRP A 256 5.32 21.49 22.25
C TRP A 256 6.59 20.63 22.33
N GLY A 257 7.49 20.70 21.36
CA GLY A 257 8.69 19.87 21.30
C GLY A 257 9.57 19.95 22.55
N ARG A 258 9.57 21.11 23.24
CA ARG A 258 10.30 21.26 24.52
C ARG A 258 9.81 20.32 25.64
N ASN A 259 8.60 19.79 25.53
CA ASN A 259 7.99 18.89 26.52
C ASN A 259 7.92 17.44 26.00
N ASP A 260 8.44 17.18 24.82
CA ASP A 260 8.41 15.86 24.17
C ASP A 260 9.85 15.35 23.99
N ALA A 261 10.20 14.29 24.73
CA ALA A 261 11.53 13.72 24.70
C ALA A 261 11.94 13.18 23.31
N ASN A 262 10.98 12.68 22.53
CA ASN A 262 11.27 12.21 21.16
C ASN A 262 11.63 13.37 20.22
N LEU A 263 10.95 14.50 20.37
CA LEU A 263 11.23 15.69 19.55
C LEU A 263 12.52 16.40 19.97
N GLN A 264 12.89 16.35 21.25
CA GLN A 264 14.11 17.01 21.77
C GLN A 264 15.40 16.40 21.22
N VAL A 265 15.39 15.12 20.85
CA VAL A 265 16.57 14.42 20.35
C VAL A 265 16.67 14.42 18.83
N GLN A 266 15.64 14.87 18.13
CA GLN A 266 15.65 14.92 16.68
C GLN A 266 16.54 16.07 16.17
N THR A 267 17.27 15.79 15.10
CA THR A 267 18.23 16.71 14.49
C THR A 267 17.68 17.46 13.29
N ARG A 268 16.62 16.95 12.67
CA ARG A 268 15.98 17.51 11.47
C ARG A 268 14.54 17.92 11.79
N SER A 269 14.10 19.02 11.19
CA SER A 269 12.69 19.42 11.32
C SER A 269 11.74 18.40 10.65
N PRO A 270 10.46 18.33 11.08
CA PRO A 270 9.45 17.51 10.42
C PRO A 270 9.39 17.69 8.91
N THR A 271 9.41 18.95 8.44
CA THR A 271 9.42 19.26 7.00
C THR A 271 10.65 18.69 6.30
N GLN A 272 11.85 18.85 6.87
CA GLN A 272 13.08 18.29 6.29
C GLN A 272 13.00 16.77 6.15
N GLN A 273 12.58 16.05 7.19
CA GLN A 273 12.44 14.60 7.17
C GLN A 273 11.49 14.15 6.05
N ILE A 274 10.31 14.78 5.95
CA ILE A 274 9.31 14.38 4.96
C ILE A 274 9.76 14.71 3.53
N VAL A 275 10.28 15.89 3.29
CA VAL A 275 10.73 16.32 1.94
C VAL A 275 11.90 15.47 1.44
N GLU A 276 12.80 15.06 2.31
CA GLU A 276 13.95 14.23 1.94
C GLU A 276 13.62 12.75 1.76
N GLN A 277 12.59 12.23 2.45
CA GLN A 277 12.38 10.80 2.59
C GLN A 277 11.05 10.29 2.02
N MET A 278 10.07 11.17 1.78
CA MET A 278 8.72 10.76 1.36
C MET A 278 8.38 11.25 -0.04
N ALA A 279 7.68 10.42 -0.80
CA ALA A 279 7.08 10.75 -2.09
C ALA A 279 5.54 10.63 -2.00
N PHE A 280 4.84 11.39 -2.83
CA PHE A 280 3.39 11.42 -2.85
C PHE A 280 2.90 11.40 -4.30
N THR A 281 1.86 10.60 -4.57
CA THR A 281 1.21 10.58 -5.88
C THR A 281 -0.22 11.10 -5.77
N PRO A 282 -0.73 11.70 -6.85
CA PRO A 282 -2.11 12.13 -6.92
C PRO A 282 -3.09 11.02 -6.60
#